data_aecae990dfaa761ee817e51e769fe796
#
_entry.id   aecae990dfaa761ee817e51e769fe796
#
_cell.length_a   1.000
_cell.length_b   1.000
_cell.length_c   1.000
_cell.angle_alpha   90.00
_cell.angle_beta   90.00
_cell.angle_gamma   90.00
#
_symmetry.space_group_name_H-M   'P 1'
#
loop_
_entity.id
_entity.type
_entity.pdbx_description
1 polymer ?
#
loop_
_entity_poly.entity_id
_entity_poly.type
_entity_poly.pdbx_seq_one_letter_code
_entity_poly.pdbx_strand_id
1 'polypeptide(L)'
;MSNSKKLAVDKYGIKNATVRYQLSADELHQETLDKKLGVEASSGAIAINTGKFTGRSPKDRFIVKDDITKDRVWWGNINIPFEPEKFDKLYEKVVAYLSSKEIYVHDGYVCADPKYRTNIRTITELPWSNLFALNMFLRIEDSELDSFKEDWLVVNAPGFEADPEVDGTRQANFAILNFTKKIALIGGTGYTGEIKKGIFSAMNFELPVFRNTMPMHCSANVGKDGDTAIFFGLSGTGKTTLSADPNRHLIGDDEHGWTPENTVFNFEGGCYAKVVDLTAEKEPEIFAAIKKGAILENVIMDDKGVVDFARTDITENTRVSYPIYHIANIQPGSIGHNPKNIFFLTFDAYGVLPPISKLTPEQAAYQFVSGYTSKVAGTEVGITTPQKTFSACFGAAFMPLHPAEYGKRLAEKIKETGVNVWLVNTGYNGKMKRCSLKDTRALITAALTGKLNNVEYKDLPIFGFKVPQSCEGVSDQSILNSENTWEDKAQFSAKLKELAESFVQNFNDKKFAEGASADVLAGAPKL
;
A
#
# COMPACT_ATOMS: atom_id res chain seq x y z
N MET A 1 12.55 1.70 35.54
CA MET A 1 11.50 0.94 36.23
C MET A 1 10.22 1.19 35.49
N SER A 2 9.74 0.22 34.72
CA SER A 2 8.50 0.33 33.96
C SER A 2 7.33 0.42 34.95
N ASN A 3 6.69 1.60 35.01
CA ASN A 3 5.39 1.72 35.63
C ASN A 3 4.40 0.99 34.71
N SER A 4 4.22 -0.33 34.91
CA SER A 4 3.21 -1.09 34.20
C SER A 4 1.84 -0.61 34.64
N LYS A 5 1.30 0.44 33.98
CA LYS A 5 -0.09 0.82 34.12
C LYS A 5 -0.93 -0.40 33.78
N LYS A 6 -1.77 -0.85 34.70
CA LYS A 6 -2.78 -1.86 34.43
C LYS A 6 -3.84 -1.26 33.51
N LEU A 7 -3.74 -1.49 32.21
CA LEU A 7 -4.81 -1.16 31.29
C LEU A 7 -5.97 -2.13 31.50
N ALA A 8 -7.16 -1.60 31.76
CA ALA A 8 -8.36 -2.42 31.86
C ALA A 8 -8.87 -2.78 30.46
N VAL A 9 -8.83 -4.06 30.12
CA VAL A 9 -9.33 -4.62 28.85
C VAL A 9 -10.73 -5.22 28.97
N ASP A 10 -11.29 -5.26 30.17
CA ASP A 10 -12.62 -5.81 30.45
C ASP A 10 -13.72 -5.13 29.63
N LYS A 11 -13.55 -3.84 29.35
CA LYS A 11 -14.46 -3.06 28.48
C LYS A 11 -14.59 -3.61 27.06
N TYR A 12 -13.60 -4.40 26.61
CA TYR A 12 -13.61 -5.08 25.31
C TYR A 12 -14.13 -6.52 25.41
N GLY A 13 -14.52 -7.00 26.60
CA GLY A 13 -14.98 -8.36 26.83
C GLY A 13 -13.86 -9.35 27.16
N ILE A 14 -12.60 -8.91 27.23
CA ILE A 14 -11.45 -9.76 27.56
C ILE A 14 -11.28 -9.80 29.08
N LYS A 15 -11.49 -10.99 29.69
CA LYS A 15 -11.51 -11.16 31.14
C LYS A 15 -10.26 -11.91 31.64
N ASN A 16 -9.75 -11.51 32.81
CA ASN A 16 -8.64 -12.20 33.49
C ASN A 16 -7.37 -12.36 32.64
N ALA A 17 -7.15 -11.51 31.65
CA ALA A 17 -5.94 -11.53 30.83
C ALA A 17 -4.75 -10.90 31.58
N THR A 18 -3.56 -11.43 31.32
CA THR A 18 -2.30 -10.77 31.69
C THR A 18 -1.94 -9.76 30.61
N VAL A 19 -2.11 -8.48 30.91
CA VAL A 19 -1.92 -7.42 29.91
C VAL A 19 -0.48 -6.89 29.94
N ARG A 20 0.20 -7.02 28.80
CA ARG A 20 1.50 -6.41 28.52
C ARG A 20 1.24 -5.12 27.72
N TYR A 21 1.26 -3.99 28.39
CA TYR A 21 0.83 -2.72 27.80
C TYR A 21 2.01 -1.84 27.45
N GLN A 22 2.01 -1.32 26.22
CA GLN A 22 2.94 -0.34 25.68
C GLN A 22 4.41 -0.72 25.85
N LEU A 23 4.74 -1.98 25.59
CA LEU A 23 6.11 -2.46 25.63
C LEU A 23 6.94 -1.78 24.53
N SER A 24 8.20 -1.50 24.83
CA SER A 24 9.17 -1.02 23.86
C SER A 24 9.51 -2.06 22.80
N ALA A 25 10.14 -1.62 21.70
CA ALA A 25 10.61 -2.52 20.66
C ALA A 25 11.58 -3.58 21.20
N ASP A 26 12.47 -3.19 22.12
CA ASP A 26 13.43 -4.11 22.75
C ASP A 26 12.75 -5.14 23.65
N GLU A 27 11.75 -4.75 24.42
CA GLU A 27 10.97 -5.66 25.26
C GLU A 27 10.19 -6.66 24.41
N LEU A 28 9.51 -6.19 23.35
CA LEU A 28 8.74 -7.07 22.43
C LEU A 28 9.66 -8.01 21.64
N HIS A 29 10.84 -7.56 21.26
CA HIS A 29 11.87 -8.38 20.64
C HIS A 29 12.31 -9.50 21.60
N GLN A 30 12.66 -9.14 22.85
CA GLN A 30 13.08 -10.11 23.87
C GLN A 30 11.96 -11.10 24.23
N GLU A 31 10.73 -10.64 24.41
CA GLU A 31 9.56 -11.50 24.64
C GLU A 31 9.37 -12.53 23.51
N THR A 32 9.62 -12.11 22.26
CA THR A 32 9.51 -13.00 21.10
C THR A 32 10.58 -14.10 21.14
N LEU A 33 11.82 -13.75 21.51
CA LEU A 33 12.91 -14.71 21.67
C LEU A 33 12.69 -15.66 22.85
N ASP A 34 12.35 -15.13 24.02
CA ASP A 34 12.15 -15.92 25.26
C ASP A 34 11.03 -16.97 25.09
N LYS A 35 9.99 -16.60 24.34
CA LYS A 35 8.87 -17.50 24.01
C LYS A 35 9.17 -18.42 22.81
N LYS A 36 10.36 -18.33 22.22
CA LYS A 36 10.77 -19.12 21.03
C LYS A 36 9.83 -18.95 19.83
N LEU A 37 9.30 -17.74 19.67
CA LEU A 37 8.38 -17.37 18.58
C LEU A 37 9.10 -16.76 17.39
N GLY A 38 10.41 -16.53 17.50
CA GLY A 38 11.28 -15.98 16.46
C GLY A 38 12.74 -16.25 16.76
N VAL A 39 13.60 -15.89 15.82
CA VAL A 39 15.06 -16.04 15.92
C VAL A 39 15.70 -14.71 15.52
N GLU A 40 16.76 -14.31 16.21
CA GLU A 40 17.51 -13.10 15.86
C GLU A 40 18.40 -13.33 14.62
N ALA A 41 18.26 -12.49 13.63
CA ALA A 41 19.13 -12.48 12.46
C ALA A 41 20.47 -11.77 12.77
N SER A 42 21.52 -12.05 12.00
CA SER A 42 22.84 -11.41 12.14
C SER A 42 22.81 -9.89 12.06
N SER A 43 21.78 -9.33 11.45
CA SER A 43 21.50 -7.87 11.38
C SER A 43 20.92 -7.29 12.70
N GLY A 44 20.54 -8.14 13.67
CA GLY A 44 19.81 -7.76 14.87
C GLY A 44 18.28 -7.65 14.67
N ALA A 45 17.76 -7.84 13.44
CA ALA A 45 16.33 -7.94 13.21
C ALA A 45 15.78 -9.27 13.73
N ILE A 46 14.49 -9.30 14.12
CA ILE A 46 13.85 -10.55 14.49
C ILE A 46 13.20 -11.21 13.29
N ALA A 47 13.55 -12.48 13.04
CA ALA A 47 12.91 -13.29 11.99
C ALA A 47 11.82 -14.18 12.61
N ILE A 48 10.63 -14.12 12.04
CA ILE A 48 9.45 -14.86 12.46
C ILE A 48 8.84 -15.66 11.30
N ASN A 49 8.11 -16.70 11.64
CA ASN A 49 7.31 -17.46 10.70
C ASN A 49 5.82 -17.19 10.96
N THR A 50 5.11 -16.71 9.94
CA THR A 50 3.69 -16.36 10.07
C THR A 50 2.76 -17.57 9.98
N GLY A 51 3.30 -18.79 9.86
CA GLY A 51 2.55 -20.04 9.80
C GLY A 51 1.92 -20.30 8.43
N LYS A 52 0.71 -20.84 8.43
CA LYS A 52 -0.01 -21.29 7.24
C LYS A 52 -0.24 -20.17 6.21
N PHE A 53 -0.44 -18.95 6.69
CA PHE A 53 -0.72 -17.79 5.84
C PHE A 53 0.51 -16.86 5.80
N THR A 54 1.18 -16.83 4.67
CA THR A 54 2.37 -15.99 4.43
C THR A 54 2.06 -14.73 3.65
N GLY A 55 0.78 -14.45 3.43
CA GLY A 55 0.28 -13.29 2.71
C GLY A 55 -1.19 -13.06 2.97
N ARG A 56 -1.71 -12.00 2.36
CA ARG A 56 -3.14 -11.66 2.47
C ARG A 56 -4.02 -12.75 1.87
N SER A 57 -5.18 -12.92 2.48
CA SER A 57 -6.27 -13.78 1.97
C SER A 57 -7.43 -12.89 1.48
N PRO A 58 -7.40 -12.41 0.22
CA PRO A 58 -8.38 -11.41 -0.24
C PRO A 58 -9.84 -11.85 -0.14
N LYS A 59 -10.10 -13.16 -0.26
CA LYS A 59 -11.44 -13.75 -0.15
C LYS A 59 -11.92 -13.96 1.29
N ASP A 60 -11.07 -13.70 2.27
CA ASP A 60 -11.35 -13.84 3.71
C ASP A 60 -11.34 -12.48 4.42
N ARG A 61 -11.48 -11.42 3.62
CA ARG A 61 -11.64 -10.04 4.09
C ARG A 61 -13.07 -9.62 3.88
N PHE A 62 -13.67 -9.13 4.97
CA PHE A 62 -15.08 -8.80 5.00
C PHE A 62 -15.29 -7.39 5.56
N ILE A 63 -16.42 -6.79 5.19
CA ILE A 63 -16.91 -5.54 5.78
C ILE A 63 -18.32 -5.81 6.33
N VAL A 64 -18.57 -5.42 7.58
CA VAL A 64 -19.92 -5.54 8.16
C VAL A 64 -20.88 -4.65 7.38
N LYS A 65 -21.97 -5.26 6.90
CA LYS A 65 -23.00 -4.58 6.11
C LYS A 65 -24.11 -4.09 7.05
N ASP A 66 -24.05 -2.82 7.39
CA ASP A 66 -24.97 -2.15 8.31
C ASP A 66 -25.43 -0.79 7.76
N ASP A 67 -26.08 0.03 8.58
CA ASP A 67 -26.63 1.31 8.15
C ASP A 67 -25.57 2.31 7.66
N ILE A 68 -24.34 2.23 8.13
CA ILE A 68 -23.24 3.09 7.65
C ILE A 68 -22.74 2.65 6.29
N THR A 69 -22.65 1.34 6.05
CA THR A 69 -21.93 0.74 4.93
C THR A 69 -22.81 0.29 3.77
N LYS A 70 -24.08 -0.09 4.03
CA LYS A 70 -24.97 -0.76 3.07
C LYS A 70 -25.11 -0.04 1.73
N ASP A 71 -25.18 1.30 1.75
CA ASP A 71 -25.44 2.14 0.59
C ASP A 71 -24.17 2.88 0.09
N ARG A 72 -23.02 2.73 0.77
CA ARG A 72 -21.77 3.43 0.45
C ARG A 72 -20.69 2.51 -0.05
N VAL A 73 -20.60 1.31 0.50
CA VAL A 73 -19.57 0.35 0.11
C VAL A 73 -19.89 -0.23 -1.27
N TRP A 74 -18.87 -0.29 -2.10
CA TRP A 74 -18.93 -0.97 -3.39
C TRP A 74 -18.83 -2.48 -3.18
N TRP A 75 -20.00 -3.10 -2.97
CA TRP A 75 -20.12 -4.53 -2.67
C TRP A 75 -19.80 -5.42 -3.86
N GLY A 76 -19.12 -6.53 -3.61
CA GLY A 76 -18.76 -7.52 -4.63
C GLY A 76 -17.63 -8.43 -4.17
N ASN A 77 -16.85 -8.90 -5.12
CA ASN A 77 -15.75 -9.85 -4.88
C ASN A 77 -14.57 -9.25 -4.08
N ILE A 78 -14.49 -7.92 -4.01
CA ILE A 78 -13.44 -7.20 -3.26
C ILE A 78 -13.93 -6.87 -1.85
N ASN A 79 -15.08 -6.23 -1.75
CA ASN A 79 -15.71 -5.87 -0.48
C ASN A 79 -16.86 -6.85 -0.20
N ILE A 80 -16.52 -7.91 0.53
CA ILE A 80 -17.45 -9.00 0.83
C ILE A 80 -18.28 -8.62 2.04
N PRO A 81 -19.62 -8.65 1.97
CA PRO A 81 -20.46 -8.29 3.11
C PRO A 81 -20.39 -9.34 4.22
N PHE A 82 -20.47 -8.87 5.47
CA PHE A 82 -20.58 -9.71 6.65
C PHE A 82 -21.78 -9.27 7.50
N GLU A 83 -22.54 -10.23 8.03
CA GLU A 83 -23.73 -9.96 8.81
C GLU A 83 -23.38 -9.39 10.20
N PRO A 84 -24.03 -8.31 10.67
CA PRO A 84 -23.75 -7.69 11.97
C PRO A 84 -23.85 -8.65 13.16
N GLU A 85 -24.89 -9.49 13.19
CA GLU A 85 -25.11 -10.44 14.28
C GLU A 85 -24.07 -11.57 14.31
N LYS A 86 -23.58 -11.99 13.12
CA LYS A 86 -22.48 -12.95 13.04
C LYS A 86 -21.18 -12.33 13.50
N PHE A 87 -20.95 -11.05 13.16
CA PHE A 87 -19.78 -10.33 13.66
C PHE A 87 -19.78 -10.27 15.19
N ASP A 88 -20.90 -9.96 15.81
CA ASP A 88 -20.99 -9.85 17.27
C ASP A 88 -20.68 -11.18 17.95
N LYS A 89 -21.27 -12.27 17.48
CA LYS A 89 -21.00 -13.62 18.00
C LYS A 89 -19.54 -14.04 17.81
N LEU A 90 -18.96 -13.75 16.64
CA LEU A 90 -17.56 -14.06 16.38
C LEU A 90 -16.63 -13.22 17.25
N TYR A 91 -16.93 -11.93 17.44
CA TYR A 91 -16.19 -11.06 18.34
C TYR A 91 -16.21 -11.60 19.77
N GLU A 92 -17.38 -12.00 20.29
CA GLU A 92 -17.52 -12.61 21.61
C GLU A 92 -16.66 -13.87 21.76
N LYS A 93 -16.60 -14.73 20.73
CA LYS A 93 -15.74 -15.92 20.74
C LYS A 93 -14.25 -15.55 20.77
N VAL A 94 -13.82 -14.57 19.97
CA VAL A 94 -12.42 -14.13 19.92
C VAL A 94 -11.97 -13.52 21.24
N VAL A 95 -12.77 -12.64 21.85
CA VAL A 95 -12.42 -12.05 23.15
C VAL A 95 -12.48 -13.04 24.30
N ALA A 96 -13.37 -14.03 24.23
CA ALA A 96 -13.36 -15.16 25.17
C ALA A 96 -12.11 -16.02 25.02
N TYR A 97 -11.64 -16.27 23.79
CA TYR A 97 -10.40 -16.98 23.51
C TYR A 97 -9.17 -16.24 24.05
N LEU A 98 -9.14 -14.91 23.96
CA LEU A 98 -8.06 -14.07 24.50
C LEU A 98 -8.13 -13.92 26.03
N SER A 99 -9.27 -14.23 26.63
CA SER A 99 -9.46 -14.17 28.08
C SER A 99 -8.56 -15.21 28.77
N SER A 100 -8.04 -14.87 29.95
CA SER A 100 -7.09 -15.67 30.72
C SER A 100 -5.74 -15.96 30.03
N LYS A 101 -5.48 -15.29 28.91
CA LYS A 101 -4.17 -15.35 28.23
C LYS A 101 -3.30 -14.16 28.60
N GLU A 102 -2.03 -14.25 28.26
CA GLU A 102 -1.16 -13.08 28.13
C GLU A 102 -1.43 -12.44 26.78
N ILE A 103 -1.68 -11.15 26.76
CA ILE A 103 -1.96 -10.34 25.59
C ILE A 103 -1.10 -9.08 25.59
N TYR A 104 -0.82 -8.58 24.40
CA TYR A 104 0.00 -7.38 24.18
C TYR A 104 -0.89 -6.27 23.66
N VAL A 105 -0.77 -5.08 24.26
CA VAL A 105 -1.59 -3.93 23.86
C VAL A 105 -0.69 -2.76 23.53
N HIS A 106 -0.88 -2.21 22.34
CA HIS A 106 -0.19 -1.02 21.84
C HIS A 106 -1.18 0.07 21.46
N ASP A 107 -0.95 1.27 21.96
CA ASP A 107 -1.63 2.48 21.58
C ASP A 107 -0.74 3.30 20.65
N GLY A 108 -1.29 3.68 19.52
CA GLY A 108 -0.65 4.48 18.49
C GLY A 108 -1.72 5.26 17.72
N TYR A 109 -1.36 5.83 16.61
CA TYR A 109 -2.31 6.50 15.74
C TYR A 109 -1.92 6.37 14.27
N VAL A 110 -2.84 6.70 13.38
CA VAL A 110 -2.60 6.85 11.93
C VAL A 110 -2.93 8.28 11.52
N CYS A 111 -2.45 8.67 10.34
CA CYS A 111 -2.54 10.02 9.78
C CYS A 111 -1.65 11.03 10.53
N ALA A 112 -0.49 11.32 9.94
CA ALA A 112 0.51 12.20 10.53
C ALA A 112 0.04 13.65 10.68
N ASP A 113 -0.92 14.12 9.87
CA ASP A 113 -1.53 15.43 10.04
C ASP A 113 -2.44 15.44 11.28
N PRO A 114 -2.17 16.28 12.29
CA PRO A 114 -2.93 16.31 13.55
C PRO A 114 -4.44 16.49 13.37
N LYS A 115 -4.87 17.21 12.33
CA LYS A 115 -6.30 17.40 12.00
C LYS A 115 -7.02 16.10 11.65
N TYR A 116 -6.27 15.14 11.11
CA TYR A 116 -6.78 13.86 10.62
C TYR A 116 -6.36 12.68 11.48
N ARG A 117 -5.58 12.92 12.53
CA ARG A 117 -5.14 11.90 13.50
C ARG A 117 -6.32 11.02 13.93
N THR A 118 -6.10 9.71 13.85
CA THR A 118 -7.05 8.69 14.25
C THR A 118 -6.34 7.72 15.18
N ASN A 119 -6.77 7.63 16.42
CA ASN A 119 -6.12 6.84 17.47
C ASN A 119 -6.47 5.36 17.33
N ILE A 120 -5.47 4.50 17.38
CA ILE A 120 -5.59 3.06 17.20
C ILE A 120 -5.11 2.35 18.45
N ARG A 121 -5.97 1.53 19.06
CA ARG A 121 -5.56 0.54 20.05
C ARG A 121 -5.47 -0.82 19.40
N THR A 122 -4.32 -1.49 19.53
CA THR A 122 -4.08 -2.81 18.98
C THR A 122 -3.90 -3.81 20.11
N ILE A 123 -4.77 -4.81 20.17
CA ILE A 123 -4.68 -5.95 21.09
C ILE A 123 -4.23 -7.16 20.28
N THR A 124 -3.10 -7.76 20.65
CA THR A 124 -2.53 -8.91 19.95
C THR A 124 -2.25 -10.07 20.90
N GLU A 125 -2.36 -11.28 20.38
CA GLU A 125 -2.01 -12.51 21.09
C GLU A 125 -0.48 -12.70 21.16
N LEU A 126 0.26 -12.22 20.14
CA LEU A 126 1.69 -12.48 19.99
C LEU A 126 2.53 -11.20 20.13
N PRO A 127 3.71 -11.27 20.79
CA PRO A 127 4.57 -10.10 20.99
C PRO A 127 5.07 -9.50 19.66
N TRP A 128 5.44 -10.33 18.68
CA TRP A 128 5.90 -9.84 17.39
C TRP A 128 4.78 -9.20 16.55
N SER A 129 3.52 -9.59 16.71
CA SER A 129 2.38 -8.88 16.11
C SER A 129 2.22 -7.48 16.72
N ASN A 130 2.52 -7.35 18.01
CA ASN A 130 2.50 -6.07 18.70
C ASN A 130 3.69 -5.18 18.28
N LEU A 131 4.88 -5.78 18.11
CA LEU A 131 6.04 -5.09 17.54
C LEU A 131 5.77 -4.59 16.11
N PHE A 132 5.02 -5.36 15.32
CA PHE A 132 4.58 -4.91 14.00
C PHE A 132 3.67 -3.67 14.11
N ALA A 133 2.69 -3.69 15.02
CA ALA A 133 1.83 -2.52 15.25
C ALA A 133 2.65 -1.30 15.70
N LEU A 134 3.62 -1.48 16.60
CA LEU A 134 4.56 -0.44 17.04
C LEU A 134 5.40 0.11 15.89
N ASN A 135 5.80 -0.72 14.91
CA ASN A 135 6.54 -0.29 13.74
C ASN A 135 5.66 0.48 12.76
N MET A 136 4.40 0.04 12.58
CA MET A 136 3.54 0.54 11.50
C MET A 136 2.68 1.74 11.90
N PHE A 137 2.26 1.85 13.15
CA PHE A 137 1.48 2.99 13.61
C PHE A 137 2.39 4.11 14.12
N LEU A 138 1.94 5.35 13.98
CA LEU A 138 2.61 6.51 14.53
C LEU A 138 2.58 6.44 16.06
N ARG A 139 3.68 6.80 16.68
CA ARG A 139 3.86 6.69 18.12
C ARG A 139 3.24 7.89 18.85
N ILE A 140 2.63 7.60 19.98
CA ILE A 140 2.14 8.61 20.92
C ILE A 140 3.21 8.92 21.97
N GLU A 141 3.18 10.12 22.49
CA GLU A 141 4.05 10.54 23.59
C GLU A 141 3.57 9.93 24.92
N ASP A 142 4.50 9.60 25.81
CA ASP A 142 4.17 9.02 27.12
C ASP A 142 3.18 9.88 27.92
N SER A 143 3.23 11.19 27.76
CA SER A 143 2.31 12.15 28.40
C SER A 143 0.87 12.04 27.93
N GLU A 144 0.62 11.47 26.75
CA GLU A 144 -0.71 11.30 26.18
C GLU A 144 -1.39 9.99 26.60
N LEU A 145 -0.59 9.00 27.10
CA LEU A 145 -1.07 7.65 27.43
C LEU A 145 -2.21 7.65 28.45
N ASP A 146 -2.21 8.59 29.42
CA ASP A 146 -3.21 8.66 30.46
C ASP A 146 -4.59 9.11 29.97
N SER A 147 -4.60 9.93 28.93
CA SER A 147 -5.80 10.49 28.32
C SER A 147 -6.19 9.78 27.02
N PHE A 148 -5.42 8.76 26.61
CA PHE A 148 -5.65 8.08 25.35
C PHE A 148 -7.02 7.43 25.28
N LYS A 149 -7.73 7.74 24.19
CA LYS A 149 -8.97 7.10 23.80
C LYS A 149 -8.81 6.64 22.36
N GLU A 150 -9.07 5.36 22.14
CA GLU A 150 -9.06 4.79 20.81
C GLU A 150 -10.25 5.25 19.97
N ASP A 151 -9.98 5.59 18.71
CA ASP A 151 -11.01 5.76 17.67
C ASP A 151 -11.31 4.42 17.00
N TRP A 152 -10.27 3.57 16.84
CA TRP A 152 -10.39 2.23 16.29
C TRP A 152 -9.70 1.21 17.20
N LEU A 153 -10.34 0.04 17.32
CA LEU A 153 -9.78 -1.13 18.00
C LEU A 153 -9.37 -2.17 16.96
N VAL A 154 -8.11 -2.62 17.01
CA VAL A 154 -7.64 -3.79 16.28
C VAL A 154 -7.51 -4.95 17.25
N VAL A 155 -8.18 -6.06 16.97
CA VAL A 155 -8.05 -7.31 17.74
C VAL A 155 -7.44 -8.36 16.82
N ASN A 156 -6.25 -8.84 17.16
CA ASN A 156 -5.50 -9.83 16.39
C ASN A 156 -5.22 -11.07 17.23
N ALA A 157 -5.87 -12.16 16.85
CA ALA A 157 -5.81 -13.47 17.51
C ALA A 157 -5.40 -14.56 16.50
N PRO A 158 -4.11 -14.66 16.12
CA PRO A 158 -3.64 -15.64 15.14
C PRO A 158 -3.98 -17.10 15.46
N GLY A 159 -4.03 -17.45 16.73
CA GLY A 159 -4.34 -18.81 17.17
C GLY A 159 -5.84 -19.12 17.29
N PHE A 160 -6.72 -18.15 17.04
CA PHE A 160 -8.16 -18.38 16.97
C PHE A 160 -8.59 -18.75 15.56
N GLU A 161 -9.13 -19.93 15.37
CA GLU A 161 -9.69 -20.41 14.11
C GLU A 161 -11.22 -20.36 14.15
N ALA A 162 -11.84 -19.67 13.17
CA ALA A 162 -13.29 -19.65 13.03
C ALA A 162 -13.81 -20.98 12.46
N ASP A 163 -15.05 -21.32 12.83
CA ASP A 163 -15.81 -22.39 12.21
C ASP A 163 -16.67 -21.81 11.06
N PRO A 164 -16.34 -22.08 9.79
CA PRO A 164 -17.06 -21.51 8.65
C PRO A 164 -18.57 -21.82 8.64
N GLU A 165 -18.98 -22.96 9.16
CA GLU A 165 -20.40 -23.37 9.17
C GLU A 165 -21.21 -22.58 10.20
N VAL A 166 -20.56 -22.10 11.27
CA VAL A 166 -21.20 -21.41 12.39
C VAL A 166 -20.97 -19.90 12.33
N ASP A 167 -19.72 -19.49 12.05
CA ASP A 167 -19.27 -18.11 12.22
C ASP A 167 -19.50 -17.25 10.96
N GLY A 168 -19.81 -17.88 9.82
CA GLY A 168 -20.11 -17.18 8.57
C GLY A 168 -18.90 -16.73 7.78
N THR A 169 -17.70 -17.14 8.16
CA THR A 169 -16.46 -16.95 7.41
C THR A 169 -16.37 -17.96 6.27
N ARG A 170 -15.51 -17.74 5.28
CA ARG A 170 -15.29 -18.70 4.19
C ARG A 170 -14.42 -19.87 4.63
N GLN A 171 -13.48 -19.63 5.52
CA GLN A 171 -12.56 -20.60 6.12
C GLN A 171 -12.13 -20.13 7.52
N ALA A 172 -11.19 -20.83 8.15
CA ALA A 172 -10.81 -20.58 9.54
C ALA A 172 -10.17 -19.19 9.79
N ASN A 173 -9.48 -18.62 8.81
CA ASN A 173 -8.91 -17.28 8.94
C ASN A 173 -9.87 -16.21 8.41
N PHE A 174 -9.79 -15.02 8.98
CA PHE A 174 -10.62 -13.88 8.61
C PHE A 174 -9.97 -12.55 9.01
N ALA A 175 -10.36 -11.49 8.28
CA ALA A 175 -10.13 -10.10 8.65
C ALA A 175 -11.41 -9.31 8.36
N ILE A 176 -12.08 -8.80 9.39
CA ILE A 176 -13.40 -8.18 9.29
C ILE A 176 -13.35 -6.75 9.81
N LEU A 177 -13.84 -5.80 9.03
CA LEU A 177 -14.00 -4.40 9.43
C LEU A 177 -15.45 -4.11 9.81
N ASN A 178 -15.64 -3.57 11.00
CA ASN A 178 -16.92 -3.04 11.45
C ASN A 178 -16.79 -1.53 11.64
N PHE A 179 -17.38 -0.76 10.74
CA PHE A 179 -17.28 0.70 10.75
C PHE A 179 -18.16 1.35 11.83
N THR A 180 -19.26 0.75 12.19
CA THR A 180 -20.14 1.25 13.26
C THR A 180 -19.48 1.10 14.62
N LYS A 181 -18.87 -0.06 14.89
CA LYS A 181 -18.18 -0.35 16.16
C LYS A 181 -16.73 0.11 16.18
N LYS A 182 -16.20 0.52 15.03
CA LYS A 182 -14.78 0.90 14.86
C LYS A 182 -13.83 -0.23 15.28
N ILE A 183 -14.08 -1.44 14.79
CA ILE A 183 -13.30 -2.65 15.11
C ILE A 183 -12.77 -3.28 13.84
N ALA A 184 -11.47 -3.58 13.82
CA ALA A 184 -10.84 -4.50 12.91
C ALA A 184 -10.56 -5.83 13.64
N LEU A 185 -11.28 -6.89 13.28
CA LEU A 185 -11.20 -8.21 13.91
C LEU A 185 -10.45 -9.17 12.99
N ILE A 186 -9.31 -9.71 13.48
CA ILE A 186 -8.42 -10.56 12.69
C ILE A 186 -8.16 -11.85 13.47
N GLY A 187 -8.42 -13.00 12.85
CA GLY A 187 -8.17 -14.31 13.45
C GLY A 187 -7.68 -15.35 12.46
N GLY A 188 -7.08 -16.43 12.96
CA GLY A 188 -6.62 -17.59 12.19
C GLY A 188 -5.48 -17.33 11.22
N THR A 189 -4.79 -16.17 11.32
CA THR A 189 -3.65 -15.81 10.49
C THR A 189 -2.59 -15.08 11.28
N GLY A 190 -1.34 -15.51 11.13
CA GLY A 190 -0.17 -14.81 11.67
C GLY A 190 0.37 -13.74 10.72
N TYR A 191 -0.15 -13.60 9.50
CA TYR A 191 0.29 -12.57 8.56
C TYR A 191 -0.01 -11.17 9.09
N THR A 192 1.05 -10.41 9.41
CA THR A 192 0.94 -9.12 10.10
C THR A 192 0.29 -8.03 9.24
N GLY A 193 0.41 -8.15 7.93
CA GLY A 193 -0.10 -7.14 6.99
C GLY A 193 -1.61 -6.88 7.08
N GLU A 194 -2.41 -7.78 7.68
CA GLU A 194 -3.84 -7.53 7.91
C GLU A 194 -4.07 -6.45 8.97
N ILE A 195 -3.19 -6.32 9.98
CA ILE A 195 -3.25 -5.26 11.01
C ILE A 195 -3.17 -3.88 10.34
N LYS A 196 -2.15 -3.68 9.51
CA LYS A 196 -1.92 -2.45 8.76
C LYS A 196 -3.04 -2.19 7.75
N LYS A 197 -3.30 -3.17 6.87
CA LYS A 197 -4.20 -3.00 5.73
C LYS A 197 -5.68 -2.92 6.11
N GLY A 198 -6.06 -3.47 7.26
CA GLY A 198 -7.39 -3.24 7.84
C GLY A 198 -7.62 -1.76 8.14
N ILE A 199 -6.71 -1.14 8.85
CA ILE A 199 -6.81 0.30 9.20
C ILE A 199 -6.66 1.18 7.94
N PHE A 200 -5.80 0.81 6.98
CA PHE A 200 -5.75 1.51 5.69
C PHE A 200 -7.12 1.49 4.98
N SER A 201 -7.76 0.33 4.91
CA SER A 201 -9.11 0.23 4.33
C SER A 201 -10.14 1.05 5.12
N ALA A 202 -10.00 1.13 6.46
CA ALA A 202 -10.84 1.97 7.28
C ALA A 202 -10.67 3.45 6.92
N MET A 203 -9.43 3.94 6.77
CA MET A 203 -9.15 5.32 6.38
C MET A 203 -9.60 5.61 4.94
N ASN A 204 -9.50 4.64 4.02
CA ASN A 204 -10.01 4.75 2.64
C ASN A 204 -11.54 4.92 2.55
N PHE A 205 -12.26 4.60 3.60
CA PHE A 205 -13.68 4.88 3.74
C PHE A 205 -13.92 6.18 4.52
N GLU A 206 -13.32 6.33 5.70
CA GLU A 206 -13.63 7.44 6.62
C GLU A 206 -13.17 8.81 6.09
N LEU A 207 -11.98 8.87 5.52
CA LEU A 207 -11.44 10.15 5.05
C LEU A 207 -12.28 10.76 3.92
N PRO A 208 -12.66 10.03 2.86
CA PRO A 208 -13.50 10.59 1.81
C PRO A 208 -14.95 10.83 2.25
N VAL A 209 -15.52 9.97 3.10
CA VAL A 209 -16.93 10.04 3.48
C VAL A 209 -17.19 11.14 4.53
N PHE A 210 -16.31 11.27 5.51
CA PHE A 210 -16.57 12.13 6.69
C PHE A 210 -15.63 13.33 6.79
N ARG A 211 -14.50 13.33 6.10
CA ARG A 211 -13.45 14.36 6.27
C ARG A 211 -13.02 15.02 4.95
N ASN A 212 -13.73 14.76 3.87
CA ASN A 212 -13.46 15.30 2.52
C ASN A 212 -11.98 15.24 2.09
N THR A 213 -11.28 14.19 2.48
CA THR A 213 -9.86 13.97 2.20
C THR A 213 -9.69 12.80 1.25
N MET A 214 -8.79 12.92 0.28
CA MET A 214 -8.51 11.88 -0.68
C MET A 214 -7.47 10.89 -0.13
N PRO A 215 -7.81 9.63 0.13
CA PRO A 215 -6.85 8.61 0.48
C PRO A 215 -6.15 8.07 -0.77
N MET A 216 -4.87 7.72 -0.64
CA MET A 216 -4.03 7.31 -1.76
C MET A 216 -3.14 6.12 -1.38
N HIS A 217 -3.18 5.07 -2.21
CA HIS A 217 -2.19 3.98 -2.16
C HIS A 217 -0.99 4.39 -3.03
N CYS A 218 -0.08 5.13 -2.44
CA CYS A 218 1.05 5.74 -3.13
C CYS A 218 2.23 5.92 -2.18
N SER A 219 3.44 6.09 -2.72
CA SER A 219 4.54 6.71 -1.98
C SER A 219 4.61 8.21 -2.27
N ALA A 220 5.25 8.97 -1.40
CA ALA A 220 5.40 10.41 -1.57
C ALA A 220 6.72 10.92 -0.97
N ASN A 221 7.27 11.97 -1.59
CA ASN A 221 8.48 12.64 -1.14
C ASN A 221 8.41 14.15 -1.33
N VAL A 222 9.29 14.88 -0.66
CA VAL A 222 9.40 16.35 -0.73
C VAL A 222 10.76 16.74 -1.26
N GLY A 223 10.81 17.61 -2.26
CA GLY A 223 12.02 18.24 -2.75
C GLY A 223 12.51 19.37 -1.85
N LYS A 224 13.75 19.79 -2.06
CA LYS A 224 14.36 20.90 -1.30
C LYS A 224 13.64 22.24 -1.43
N ASP A 225 12.84 22.42 -2.47
CA ASP A 225 12.01 23.61 -2.68
C ASP A 225 10.60 23.48 -2.05
N GLY A 226 10.38 22.43 -1.25
CA GLY A 226 9.12 22.15 -0.55
C GLY A 226 8.03 21.54 -1.44
N ASP A 227 8.35 21.19 -2.68
CA ASP A 227 7.42 20.55 -3.61
C ASP A 227 7.21 19.06 -3.29
N THR A 228 5.98 18.64 -3.27
CA THR A 228 5.62 17.24 -3.06
C THR A 228 5.47 16.52 -4.40
N ALA A 229 6.03 15.30 -4.48
CA ALA A 229 5.81 14.35 -5.56
C ALA A 229 5.11 13.09 -5.03
N ILE A 230 4.15 12.58 -5.80
CA ILE A 230 3.30 11.44 -5.45
C ILE A 230 3.52 10.34 -6.49
N PHE A 231 3.73 9.10 -6.03
CA PHE A 231 4.01 7.96 -6.89
C PHE A 231 2.98 6.85 -6.64
N PHE A 232 2.07 6.66 -7.57
CA PHE A 232 1.17 5.51 -7.60
C PHE A 232 1.79 4.36 -8.37
N GLY A 233 1.48 3.14 -7.98
CA GLY A 233 1.92 1.96 -8.69
C GLY A 233 1.66 0.69 -7.91
N LEU A 234 1.49 -0.41 -8.62
CA LEU A 234 1.34 -1.73 -8.03
C LEU A 234 2.70 -2.31 -7.62
N SER A 235 2.68 -3.41 -6.89
CA SER A 235 3.92 -4.13 -6.52
C SER A 235 4.75 -4.47 -7.78
N GLY A 236 6.05 -4.22 -7.73
CA GLY A 236 6.98 -4.50 -8.83
C GLY A 236 7.07 -3.41 -9.91
N THR A 237 6.30 -2.33 -9.83
CA THR A 237 6.41 -1.20 -10.78
C THR A 237 7.54 -0.21 -10.44
N GLY A 238 8.20 -0.38 -9.29
CA GLY A 238 9.31 0.47 -8.84
C GLY A 238 8.90 1.63 -7.92
N LYS A 239 7.70 1.58 -7.30
CA LYS A 239 7.20 2.65 -6.43
C LYS A 239 8.20 3.06 -5.36
N THR A 240 8.68 2.13 -4.54
CA THR A 240 9.65 2.38 -3.47
C THR A 240 10.99 2.87 -4.03
N THR A 241 11.54 2.17 -5.04
CA THR A 241 12.82 2.51 -5.68
C THR A 241 12.87 3.90 -6.30
N LEU A 242 11.75 4.33 -6.91
CA LEU A 242 11.69 5.62 -7.62
C LEU A 242 11.30 6.80 -6.73
N SER A 243 10.58 6.53 -5.63
CA SER A 243 10.30 7.57 -4.61
C SER A 243 11.47 7.78 -3.65
N ALA A 244 12.34 6.80 -3.49
CA ALA A 244 13.60 6.91 -2.75
C ALA A 244 14.64 7.63 -3.59
N ASP A 245 14.70 8.95 -3.45
CA ASP A 245 15.67 9.83 -4.13
C ASP A 245 16.55 10.49 -3.05
N PRO A 246 17.89 10.39 -3.14
CA PRO A 246 18.79 10.97 -2.15
C PRO A 246 18.68 12.51 -2.05
N ASN A 247 18.10 13.16 -3.05
CA ASN A 247 17.88 14.62 -3.07
C ASN A 247 16.48 15.04 -2.60
N ARG A 248 15.64 14.09 -2.19
CA ARG A 248 14.28 14.34 -1.72
C ARG A 248 14.02 13.58 -0.43
N HIS A 249 13.19 14.12 0.45
CA HIS A 249 12.87 13.52 1.74
C HIS A 249 11.60 12.66 1.64
N LEU A 250 11.66 11.42 2.07
CA LEU A 250 10.53 10.48 2.05
C LEU A 250 9.45 10.92 3.04
N ILE A 251 8.22 11.14 2.59
CA ILE A 251 7.03 11.33 3.44
C ILE A 251 6.55 9.95 3.94
N GLY A 252 6.44 9.00 3.03
CA GLY A 252 6.07 7.61 3.27
C GLY A 252 6.13 6.79 1.99
N ASP A 253 6.11 5.46 2.12
CA ASP A 253 6.32 4.55 1.00
C ASP A 253 5.05 3.91 0.42
N ASP A 254 3.88 4.00 1.13
CA ASP A 254 2.72 3.18 0.73
C ASP A 254 1.33 3.84 0.89
N GLU A 255 1.06 4.61 1.96
CA GLU A 255 -0.30 5.05 2.31
C GLU A 255 -0.34 6.51 2.74
N HIS A 256 -1.11 7.34 2.01
CA HIS A 256 -1.19 8.79 2.24
C HIS A 256 -2.60 9.33 2.14
N GLY A 257 -2.80 10.52 2.71
CA GLY A 257 -3.98 11.35 2.52
C GLY A 257 -3.64 12.69 1.87
N TRP A 258 -4.52 13.17 0.98
CA TRP A 258 -4.41 14.50 0.38
C TRP A 258 -5.59 15.34 0.81
N THR A 259 -5.30 16.37 1.60
CA THR A 259 -6.31 17.22 2.25
C THR A 259 -6.92 18.25 1.30
N PRO A 260 -8.08 18.83 1.65
CA PRO A 260 -8.60 19.99 0.95
C PRO A 260 -7.61 21.17 0.88
N GLU A 261 -6.81 21.36 1.91
CA GLU A 261 -5.80 22.41 2.02
C GLU A 261 -4.49 22.11 1.27
N ASN A 262 -4.48 21.06 0.45
CA ASN A 262 -3.34 20.63 -0.36
C ASN A 262 -2.11 20.18 0.44
N THR A 263 -2.34 19.60 1.62
CA THR A 263 -1.34 18.87 2.39
C THR A 263 -1.40 17.39 2.04
N VAL A 264 -0.26 16.75 1.88
CA VAL A 264 -0.11 15.30 1.74
C VAL A 264 0.53 14.77 3.00
N PHE A 265 -0.10 13.82 3.68
CA PHE A 265 0.38 13.24 4.91
C PHE A 265 0.44 11.72 4.84
N ASN A 266 1.43 11.14 5.51
CA ASN A 266 1.55 9.69 5.65
C ASN A 266 0.53 9.17 6.67
N PHE A 267 -0.04 7.97 6.43
CA PHE A 267 -0.85 7.29 7.44
C PHE A 267 0.00 6.59 8.49
N GLU A 268 1.21 6.22 8.14
CA GLU A 268 1.99 5.23 8.84
C GLU A 268 3.23 5.80 9.56
N GLY A 269 3.66 5.07 10.58
CA GLY A 269 4.91 5.33 11.30
C GLY A 269 6.08 4.47 10.83
N GLY A 270 5.88 3.61 9.84
CA GLY A 270 6.89 2.68 9.36
C GLY A 270 6.67 2.22 7.93
N CYS A 271 7.50 1.28 7.50
CA CYS A 271 7.48 0.70 6.16
C CYS A 271 7.32 -0.82 6.23
N TYR A 272 6.64 -1.39 5.23
CA TYR A 272 6.43 -2.84 5.12
C TYR A 272 6.73 -3.31 3.70
N ALA A 273 7.98 -3.71 3.47
CA ALA A 273 8.52 -3.99 2.14
C ALA A 273 8.68 -5.49 1.84
N LYS A 274 8.63 -5.87 0.56
CA LYS A 274 9.10 -7.17 0.08
C LYS A 274 10.63 -7.22 0.13
N VAL A 275 11.18 -8.40 0.46
CA VAL A 275 12.62 -8.61 0.52
C VAL A 275 13.12 -9.77 -0.35
N VAL A 276 12.30 -10.28 -1.26
CA VAL A 276 12.74 -11.27 -2.26
C VAL A 276 13.81 -10.65 -3.14
N ASP A 277 14.94 -11.35 -3.31
CA ASP A 277 16.10 -10.89 -4.09
C ASP A 277 16.67 -9.53 -3.66
N LEU A 278 16.47 -9.15 -2.40
CA LEU A 278 16.97 -7.90 -1.85
C LEU A 278 18.50 -7.91 -1.76
N THR A 279 19.12 -6.87 -2.30
CA THR A 279 20.56 -6.60 -2.12
C THR A 279 20.77 -5.13 -1.81
N ALA A 280 21.93 -4.80 -1.21
CA ALA A 280 22.30 -3.42 -0.92
C ALA A 280 22.45 -2.55 -2.18
N GLU A 281 22.75 -3.16 -3.33
CA GLU A 281 22.87 -2.46 -4.61
C GLU A 281 21.53 -2.13 -5.23
N LYS A 282 20.53 -3.03 -5.08
CA LYS A 282 19.18 -2.84 -5.66
C LYS A 282 18.35 -1.87 -4.85
N GLU A 283 18.30 -2.07 -3.53
CA GLU A 283 17.46 -1.31 -2.59
C GLU A 283 18.26 -0.98 -1.31
N PRO A 284 19.21 -0.03 -1.39
CA PRO A 284 20.15 0.26 -0.30
C PRO A 284 19.47 0.71 0.98
N GLU A 285 18.37 1.46 0.88
CA GLU A 285 17.66 2.01 2.04
C GLU A 285 16.88 0.93 2.78
N ILE A 286 16.18 0.04 2.07
CA ILE A 286 15.49 -1.11 2.68
C ILE A 286 16.51 -2.04 3.33
N PHE A 287 17.61 -2.33 2.62
CA PHE A 287 18.67 -3.19 3.13
C PHE A 287 19.29 -2.63 4.42
N ALA A 288 19.60 -1.34 4.46
CA ALA A 288 20.14 -0.67 5.64
C ALA A 288 19.14 -0.53 6.80
N ALA A 289 17.83 -0.59 6.51
CA ALA A 289 16.78 -0.53 7.52
C ALA A 289 16.57 -1.85 8.26
N ILE A 290 17.13 -2.97 7.75
CA ILE A 290 17.06 -4.30 8.40
C ILE A 290 18.08 -4.37 9.53
N LYS A 291 17.66 -3.91 10.70
CA LYS A 291 18.46 -3.86 11.92
C LYS A 291 17.56 -4.08 13.14
N LYS A 292 18.10 -4.00 14.34
CA LYS A 292 17.33 -4.17 15.59
C LYS A 292 16.06 -3.30 15.59
N GLY A 293 14.92 -3.89 15.95
CA GLY A 293 13.59 -3.28 15.86
C GLY A 293 12.84 -3.62 14.58
N ALA A 294 13.51 -4.09 13.52
CA ALA A 294 12.85 -4.61 12.33
C ALA A 294 12.37 -6.06 12.53
N ILE A 295 11.29 -6.43 11.82
CA ILE A 295 10.76 -7.80 11.78
C ILE A 295 10.92 -8.33 10.35
N LEU A 296 11.57 -9.47 10.21
CA LEU A 296 11.65 -10.24 8.98
C LEU A 296 10.60 -11.37 9.02
N GLU A 297 9.79 -11.49 7.98
CA GLU A 297 8.75 -12.51 7.89
C GLU A 297 9.10 -13.57 6.84
N ASN A 298 9.10 -14.84 7.31
CA ASN A 298 9.21 -16.02 6.45
C ASN A 298 10.51 -16.10 5.64
N VAL A 299 11.58 -15.46 6.09
CA VAL A 299 12.90 -15.54 5.47
C VAL A 299 13.63 -16.83 5.86
N ILE A 300 14.58 -17.23 5.04
CA ILE A 300 15.49 -18.34 5.31
C ILE A 300 16.84 -17.79 5.77
N MET A 301 17.40 -18.36 6.81
CA MET A 301 18.70 -18.00 7.37
C MET A 301 19.62 -19.20 7.46
N ASP A 302 20.92 -18.96 7.42
CA ASP A 302 21.94 -19.95 7.75
C ASP A 302 22.14 -20.10 9.28
N ASP A 303 23.00 -21.01 9.68
CA ASP A 303 23.32 -21.27 11.10
C ASP A 303 23.97 -20.08 11.83
N LYS A 304 24.41 -19.06 11.10
CA LYS A 304 24.97 -17.80 11.63
C LYS A 304 23.95 -16.65 11.68
N GLY A 305 22.70 -16.95 11.32
CA GLY A 305 21.63 -15.95 11.26
C GLY A 305 21.71 -15.02 10.04
N VAL A 306 22.50 -15.36 9.02
CA VAL A 306 22.57 -14.56 7.79
C VAL A 306 21.39 -14.93 6.91
N VAL A 307 20.63 -13.89 6.50
CA VAL A 307 19.44 -14.08 5.66
C VAL A 307 19.84 -14.27 4.20
N ASP A 308 19.29 -15.32 3.58
CA ASP A 308 19.35 -15.53 2.14
C ASP A 308 18.05 -15.03 1.49
N PHE A 309 18.07 -13.80 0.99
CA PHE A 309 16.91 -13.16 0.38
C PHE A 309 16.52 -13.75 -0.98
N ALA A 310 17.35 -14.57 -1.60
CA ALA A 310 17.02 -15.25 -2.85
C ALA A 310 16.18 -16.52 -2.62
N ARG A 311 16.17 -17.04 -1.39
CA ARG A 311 15.39 -18.24 -1.05
C ARG A 311 13.93 -17.91 -0.78
N THR A 312 13.07 -18.67 -1.44
CA THR A 312 11.61 -18.57 -1.35
C THR A 312 10.92 -19.87 -0.94
N ASP A 313 11.62 -20.74 -0.24
CA ASP A 313 11.16 -22.09 0.15
C ASP A 313 9.88 -22.06 0.98
N ILE A 314 9.71 -21.01 1.80
CA ILE A 314 8.47 -20.81 2.58
C ILE A 314 7.45 -20.08 1.73
N THR A 315 7.87 -18.98 1.06
CA THR A 315 6.99 -18.11 0.28
C THR A 315 7.78 -17.14 -0.59
N GLU A 316 7.21 -16.76 -1.74
CA GLU A 316 7.68 -15.62 -2.55
C GLU A 316 7.27 -14.26 -1.96
N ASN A 317 6.60 -14.24 -0.81
CA ASN A 317 6.12 -13.04 -0.13
C ASN A 317 6.89 -12.76 1.17
N THR A 318 8.20 -12.99 1.17
CA THR A 318 9.06 -12.59 2.30
C THR A 318 9.00 -11.08 2.48
N ARG A 319 8.93 -10.64 3.75
CA ARG A 319 8.71 -9.24 4.09
C ARG A 319 9.63 -8.75 5.19
N VAL A 320 9.79 -7.43 5.27
CA VAL A 320 10.34 -6.74 6.42
C VAL A 320 9.42 -5.59 6.83
N SER A 321 9.19 -5.43 8.12
CA SER A 321 8.63 -4.20 8.70
C SER A 321 9.66 -3.50 9.56
N TYR A 322 9.71 -2.18 9.47
CA TYR A 322 10.60 -1.33 10.27
C TYR A 322 10.00 0.06 10.45
N PRO A 323 10.33 0.75 11.56
CA PRO A 323 9.88 2.13 11.75
C PRO A 323 10.53 3.06 10.75
N ILE A 324 9.82 4.10 10.32
CA ILE A 324 10.26 5.00 9.23
C ILE A 324 11.60 5.68 9.52
N TYR A 325 11.92 5.91 10.80
CA TYR A 325 13.21 6.52 11.20
C TYR A 325 14.44 5.60 10.99
N HIS A 326 14.24 4.33 10.54
CA HIS A 326 15.35 3.51 10.04
C HIS A 326 15.86 4.02 8.68
N ILE A 327 15.03 4.76 7.94
CA ILE A 327 15.41 5.45 6.70
C ILE A 327 16.09 6.79 7.07
N ALA A 328 17.25 7.04 6.49
CA ALA A 328 18.04 8.23 6.83
C ALA A 328 17.43 9.54 6.30
N ASN A 329 16.78 9.49 5.14
CA ASN A 329 16.30 10.68 4.43
C ASN A 329 14.76 10.79 4.49
N ILE A 330 14.21 10.91 5.70
CA ILE A 330 12.78 11.09 5.93
C ILE A 330 12.41 12.56 6.04
N GLN A 331 11.18 12.89 5.62
CA GLN A 331 10.56 14.18 5.85
C GLN A 331 10.11 14.28 7.33
N PRO A 332 10.64 15.23 8.11
CA PRO A 332 10.19 15.43 9.48
C PRO A 332 8.67 15.61 9.57
N GLY A 333 8.03 14.90 10.50
CA GLY A 333 6.58 14.94 10.68
C GLY A 333 5.78 14.19 9.61
N SER A 334 6.41 13.58 8.61
CA SER A 334 5.76 12.82 7.54
C SER A 334 4.61 13.56 6.83
N ILE A 335 4.83 14.87 6.59
CA ILE A 335 3.87 15.78 5.91
C ILE A 335 4.59 16.53 4.81
N GLY A 336 3.95 16.64 3.65
CA GLY A 336 4.38 17.45 2.53
C GLY A 336 3.29 18.43 2.11
N HIS A 337 3.68 19.52 1.46
CA HIS A 337 2.79 20.54 0.94
C HIS A 337 2.97 20.69 -0.56
N ASN A 338 2.07 21.42 -1.18
CA ASN A 338 2.24 21.89 -2.54
C ASN A 338 2.57 20.78 -3.55
N PRO A 339 1.69 19.77 -3.75
CA PRO A 339 1.91 18.73 -4.74
C PRO A 339 2.10 19.34 -6.13
N LYS A 340 3.21 18.98 -6.79
CA LYS A 340 3.57 19.50 -8.13
C LYS A 340 3.58 18.43 -9.20
N ASN A 341 3.86 17.18 -8.82
CA ASN A 341 3.95 16.08 -9.76
C ASN A 341 3.31 14.81 -9.19
N ILE A 342 2.55 14.13 -10.03
CA ILE A 342 2.01 12.78 -9.79
C ILE A 342 2.60 11.87 -10.86
N PHE A 343 3.12 10.71 -10.43
CA PHE A 343 3.63 9.67 -11.30
C PHE A 343 2.77 8.41 -11.16
N PHE A 344 2.18 7.97 -12.26
CA PHE A 344 1.56 6.64 -12.37
C PHE A 344 2.59 5.69 -12.93
N LEU A 345 3.09 4.80 -12.07
CA LEU A 345 4.07 3.79 -12.46
C LEU A 345 3.35 2.56 -12.98
N THR A 346 3.68 2.16 -14.19
CA THR A 346 3.17 0.95 -14.81
C THR A 346 4.32 0.10 -15.32
N PHE A 347 4.11 -1.21 -15.40
CA PHE A 347 4.98 -2.13 -16.08
C PHE A 347 4.25 -2.62 -17.33
N ASP A 348 4.57 -2.06 -18.49
CA ASP A 348 4.04 -2.55 -19.76
C ASP A 348 4.91 -3.70 -20.28
N ALA A 349 4.35 -4.91 -20.35
CA ALA A 349 5.03 -6.08 -20.87
C ALA A 349 4.91 -6.22 -22.39
N TYR A 350 4.19 -5.33 -23.05
CA TYR A 350 3.89 -5.41 -24.49
C TYR A 350 4.71 -4.42 -25.34
N GLY A 351 5.39 -3.50 -24.70
CA GLY A 351 6.31 -2.58 -25.35
C GLY A 351 5.65 -1.45 -26.15
N VAL A 352 4.41 -1.10 -25.83
CA VAL A 352 3.63 -0.08 -26.56
C VAL A 352 3.54 1.26 -25.84
N LEU A 353 3.63 1.27 -24.50
CA LEU A 353 3.60 2.51 -23.74
C LEU A 353 4.99 3.20 -23.76
N PRO A 354 5.02 4.51 -23.99
CA PRO A 354 6.27 5.29 -23.88
C PRO A 354 6.86 5.25 -22.47
N PRO A 355 8.18 5.45 -22.30
CA PRO A 355 8.81 5.46 -20.99
C PRO A 355 8.30 6.58 -20.08
N ILE A 356 7.83 7.69 -20.64
CA ILE A 356 7.10 8.74 -19.93
C ILE A 356 6.08 9.42 -20.84
N SER A 357 4.92 9.76 -20.31
CA SER A 357 3.89 10.56 -20.99
C SER A 357 3.22 11.53 -20.02
N LYS A 358 2.87 12.73 -20.47
CA LYS A 358 2.05 13.67 -19.70
C LYS A 358 0.57 13.43 -19.96
N LEU A 359 -0.23 13.42 -18.91
CA LEU A 359 -1.67 13.18 -18.96
C LEU A 359 -2.48 14.45 -18.72
N THR A 360 -3.65 14.55 -19.35
CA THR A 360 -4.68 15.51 -18.95
C THR A 360 -5.36 15.07 -17.66
N PRO A 361 -6.09 15.94 -16.95
CA PRO A 361 -6.84 15.54 -15.75
C PRO A 361 -7.81 14.36 -16.00
N GLU A 362 -8.47 14.35 -17.15
CA GLU A 362 -9.42 13.31 -17.55
C GLU A 362 -8.69 11.98 -17.81
N GLN A 363 -7.59 12.02 -18.56
CA GLN A 363 -6.74 10.84 -18.80
C GLN A 363 -6.17 10.29 -17.49
N ALA A 364 -5.72 11.18 -16.60
CA ALA A 364 -5.22 10.80 -15.28
C ALA A 364 -6.29 10.08 -14.45
N ALA A 365 -7.51 10.61 -14.41
CA ALA A 365 -8.62 9.97 -13.68
C ALA A 365 -8.98 8.58 -14.25
N TYR A 366 -9.03 8.46 -15.58
CA TYR A 366 -9.30 7.17 -16.24
C TYR A 366 -8.21 6.14 -15.98
N GLN A 367 -6.93 6.56 -16.09
CA GLN A 367 -5.78 5.69 -15.80
C GLN A 367 -5.73 5.27 -14.33
N PHE A 368 -6.05 6.18 -13.43
CA PHE A 368 -6.13 5.92 -12.00
C PHE A 368 -7.23 4.89 -11.66
N VAL A 369 -8.44 5.09 -12.18
CA VAL A 369 -9.55 4.12 -11.99
C VAL A 369 -9.19 2.76 -12.60
N SER A 370 -8.51 2.72 -13.74
CA SER A 370 -8.06 1.49 -14.37
C SER A 370 -6.97 0.77 -13.58
N GLY A 371 -5.94 1.49 -13.13
CA GLY A 371 -4.82 0.93 -12.36
C GLY A 371 -4.05 -0.15 -13.11
N TYR A 372 -3.65 0.13 -14.35
CA TYR A 372 -3.01 -0.84 -15.25
C TYR A 372 -1.57 -1.14 -14.89
N THR A 373 -1.21 -2.41 -14.97
CA THR A 373 0.15 -2.93 -15.06
C THR A 373 0.13 -4.31 -15.74
N SER A 374 1.30 -4.87 -16.05
CA SER A 374 1.43 -6.26 -16.45
C SER A 374 2.12 -7.08 -15.36
N LYS A 375 1.67 -8.30 -15.15
CA LYS A 375 2.39 -9.35 -14.42
C LYS A 375 3.24 -10.13 -15.41
N VAL A 376 4.47 -10.43 -15.05
CA VAL A 376 5.38 -11.22 -15.86
C VAL A 376 5.82 -12.47 -15.11
N ALA A 377 6.37 -13.46 -15.82
CA ALA A 377 6.88 -14.68 -15.22
C ALA A 377 7.84 -14.38 -14.06
N GLY A 378 7.70 -15.09 -12.95
CA GLY A 378 8.52 -14.91 -11.74
C GLY A 378 8.09 -13.78 -10.81
N THR A 379 7.02 -13.03 -11.12
CA THR A 379 6.49 -11.97 -10.23
C THR A 379 5.42 -12.48 -9.25
N GLU A 380 4.69 -13.52 -9.61
CA GLU A 380 3.70 -14.22 -8.78
C GLU A 380 3.63 -15.71 -9.16
N VAL A 381 3.27 -16.56 -8.21
CA VAL A 381 3.09 -18.00 -8.42
C VAL A 381 2.07 -18.27 -9.53
N GLY A 382 2.43 -19.11 -10.50
CA GLY A 382 1.56 -19.51 -11.60
C GLY A 382 1.54 -18.57 -12.80
N ILE A 383 2.29 -17.49 -12.79
CA ILE A 383 2.43 -16.59 -13.95
C ILE A 383 3.59 -17.06 -14.82
N THR A 384 3.28 -17.65 -15.98
CA THR A 384 4.27 -18.15 -16.95
C THR A 384 4.41 -17.27 -18.20
N THR A 385 3.39 -16.46 -18.48
CA THR A 385 3.35 -15.52 -19.62
C THR A 385 2.88 -14.16 -19.14
N PRO A 386 3.26 -13.05 -19.82
CA PRO A 386 2.78 -11.71 -19.47
C PRO A 386 1.25 -11.63 -19.47
N GLN A 387 0.69 -11.06 -18.40
CA GLN A 387 -0.76 -10.88 -18.25
C GLN A 387 -1.07 -9.43 -17.92
N LYS A 388 -2.03 -8.84 -18.65
CA LYS A 388 -2.57 -7.53 -18.33
C LYS A 388 -3.31 -7.61 -16.98
N THR A 389 -3.02 -6.69 -16.08
CA THR A 389 -3.64 -6.63 -14.77
C THR A 389 -4.18 -5.23 -14.50
N PHE A 390 -5.40 -5.17 -14.01
CA PHE A 390 -6.06 -3.92 -13.65
C PHE A 390 -6.46 -3.98 -12.17
N SER A 391 -5.93 -3.05 -11.40
CA SER A 391 -6.27 -2.89 -9.98
C SER A 391 -6.72 -1.45 -9.74
N ALA A 392 -8.01 -1.25 -9.65
CA ALA A 392 -8.61 0.07 -9.54
C ALA A 392 -7.91 0.92 -8.47
N CYS A 393 -7.61 2.16 -8.81
CA CYS A 393 -6.94 3.14 -7.95
C CYS A 393 -5.57 2.67 -7.46
N PHE A 394 -4.91 1.74 -8.17
CA PHE A 394 -3.68 1.06 -7.75
C PHE A 394 -3.76 0.34 -6.40
N GLY A 395 -4.97 0.09 -5.90
CA GLY A 395 -5.20 -0.46 -4.56
C GLY A 395 -6.58 -1.08 -4.37
N ALA A 396 -7.19 -1.67 -5.40
CA ALA A 396 -8.57 -2.17 -5.38
C ALA A 396 -8.95 -2.98 -4.13
N ALA A 397 -8.02 -3.82 -3.64
CA ALA A 397 -8.25 -4.66 -2.47
C ALA A 397 -8.48 -3.87 -1.15
N PHE A 398 -8.24 -2.57 -1.14
CA PHE A 398 -8.31 -1.70 0.04
C PHE A 398 -9.30 -0.55 -0.11
N MET A 399 -10.04 -0.50 -1.22
CA MET A 399 -10.91 0.62 -1.57
C MET A 399 -12.37 0.24 -1.33
N PRO A 400 -12.97 0.66 -0.18
CA PRO A 400 -14.37 0.30 0.12
C PRO A 400 -15.39 0.99 -0.78
N LEU A 401 -15.14 2.23 -1.23
CA LEU A 401 -16.07 2.95 -2.09
C LEU A 401 -15.92 2.53 -3.56
N HIS A 402 -16.88 2.91 -4.38
CA HIS A 402 -16.79 2.71 -5.83
C HIS A 402 -15.55 3.43 -6.38
N PRO A 403 -14.71 2.79 -7.24
CA PRO A 403 -13.48 3.39 -7.76
C PRO A 403 -13.66 4.76 -8.43
N ALA A 404 -14.82 5.00 -9.05
CA ALA A 404 -15.14 6.29 -9.66
C ALA A 404 -15.20 7.44 -8.64
N GLU A 405 -15.54 7.18 -7.38
CA GLU A 405 -15.54 8.20 -6.31
C GLU A 405 -14.10 8.71 -6.04
N TYR A 406 -13.15 7.81 -5.98
CA TYR A 406 -11.73 8.18 -5.83
C TYR A 406 -11.19 8.85 -7.09
N GLY A 407 -11.57 8.36 -8.28
CA GLY A 407 -11.19 8.95 -9.57
C GLY A 407 -11.70 10.39 -9.72
N LYS A 408 -12.95 10.65 -9.33
CA LYS A 408 -13.54 11.99 -9.30
C LYS A 408 -12.74 12.93 -8.39
N ARG A 409 -12.44 12.49 -7.16
CA ARG A 409 -11.64 13.29 -6.20
C ARG A 409 -10.25 13.61 -6.74
N LEU A 410 -9.60 12.66 -7.39
CA LEU A 410 -8.31 12.89 -8.02
C LEU A 410 -8.40 13.92 -9.15
N ALA A 411 -9.41 13.80 -10.04
CA ALA A 411 -9.62 14.76 -11.12
C ALA A 411 -9.85 16.19 -10.59
N GLU A 412 -10.65 16.32 -9.53
CA GLU A 412 -10.90 17.59 -8.84
C GLU A 412 -9.59 18.18 -8.29
N LYS A 413 -8.78 17.38 -7.60
CA LYS A 413 -7.47 17.78 -7.06
C LYS A 413 -6.50 18.21 -8.15
N ILE A 414 -6.43 17.49 -9.26
CA ILE A 414 -5.58 17.83 -10.39
C ILE A 414 -6.00 19.18 -11.00
N LYS A 415 -7.30 19.41 -11.19
CA LYS A 415 -7.84 20.67 -11.74
C LYS A 415 -7.62 21.85 -10.79
N GLU A 416 -7.85 21.63 -9.50
CA GLU A 416 -7.70 22.66 -8.45
C GLU A 416 -6.25 23.13 -8.30
N THR A 417 -5.30 22.18 -8.31
CA THR A 417 -3.89 22.47 -7.99
C THR A 417 -3.02 22.72 -9.23
N GLY A 418 -3.48 22.27 -10.40
CA GLY A 418 -2.67 22.30 -11.62
C GLY A 418 -1.46 21.37 -11.57
N VAL A 419 -1.48 20.34 -10.69
CA VAL A 419 -0.41 19.34 -10.57
C VAL A 419 -0.19 18.62 -11.90
N ASN A 420 1.07 18.44 -12.30
CA ASN A 420 1.40 17.65 -13.49
C ASN A 420 1.21 16.17 -13.22
N VAL A 421 0.61 15.46 -14.15
CA VAL A 421 0.45 13.99 -14.06
C VAL A 421 1.21 13.32 -15.17
N TRP A 422 2.00 12.32 -14.80
CA TRP A 422 2.87 11.57 -15.68
C TRP A 422 2.56 10.08 -15.58
N LEU A 423 2.45 9.39 -16.72
CA LEU A 423 2.48 7.94 -16.81
C LEU A 423 3.92 7.52 -17.09
N VAL A 424 4.50 6.69 -16.25
CA VAL A 424 5.88 6.21 -16.39
C VAL A 424 5.86 4.69 -16.58
N ASN A 425 6.33 4.24 -17.72
CA ASN A 425 6.48 2.82 -18.04
C ASN A 425 7.85 2.31 -17.60
N THR A 426 7.89 1.45 -16.59
CA THR A 426 9.10 0.77 -16.11
C THR A 426 9.28 -0.63 -16.71
N GLY A 427 8.40 -1.01 -17.64
CA GLY A 427 8.38 -2.30 -18.33
C GLY A 427 9.25 -2.34 -19.59
N TYR A 428 8.77 -3.04 -20.60
CA TYR A 428 9.47 -3.28 -21.85
C TYR A 428 9.17 -2.22 -22.91
N ASN A 429 10.08 -2.08 -23.85
CA ASN A 429 9.88 -1.42 -25.14
C ASN A 429 9.65 -2.47 -26.25
N GLY A 430 9.47 -2.04 -27.49
CA GLY A 430 9.21 -2.93 -28.63
C GLY A 430 10.34 -3.94 -28.93
N LYS A 431 11.56 -3.70 -28.46
CA LYS A 431 12.69 -4.64 -28.52
C LYS A 431 12.76 -5.58 -27.29
N MET A 432 11.70 -5.63 -26.48
CA MET A 432 11.65 -6.39 -25.23
C MET A 432 12.79 -6.05 -24.24
N LYS A 433 13.24 -4.80 -24.25
CA LYS A 433 14.22 -4.28 -23.31
C LYS A 433 13.55 -3.32 -22.33
N ARG A 434 13.87 -3.46 -21.05
CA ARG A 434 13.45 -2.48 -20.03
C ARG A 434 14.20 -1.16 -20.24
N CYS A 435 13.50 -0.05 -19.99
CA CYS A 435 14.16 1.23 -19.77
C CYS A 435 15.12 1.07 -18.58
N SER A 436 16.35 1.55 -18.71
CA SER A 436 17.32 1.47 -17.62
C SER A 436 16.85 2.27 -16.41
N LEU A 437 17.20 1.85 -15.20
CA LEU A 437 16.89 2.62 -14.00
C LEU A 437 17.48 4.04 -14.07
N LYS A 438 18.66 4.17 -14.70
CA LYS A 438 19.31 5.46 -14.95
C LYS A 438 18.46 6.38 -15.84
N ASP A 439 17.96 5.86 -16.97
CA ASP A 439 17.12 6.63 -17.88
C ASP A 439 15.75 6.94 -17.24
N THR A 440 15.15 5.98 -16.52
CA THR A 440 13.90 6.20 -15.77
C THR A 440 14.06 7.31 -14.73
N ARG A 441 15.14 7.33 -13.98
CA ARG A 441 15.44 8.41 -13.02
C ARG A 441 15.68 9.74 -13.71
N ALA A 442 16.34 9.76 -14.88
CA ALA A 442 16.51 10.98 -15.66
C ALA A 442 15.18 11.57 -16.12
N LEU A 443 14.25 10.73 -16.59
CA LEU A 443 12.88 11.13 -16.97
C LEU A 443 12.11 11.74 -15.78
N ILE A 444 12.13 11.06 -14.65
CA ILE A 444 11.46 11.54 -13.42
C ILE A 444 12.10 12.86 -12.95
N THR A 445 13.43 12.95 -12.93
CA THR A 445 14.14 14.18 -12.54
C THR A 445 13.80 15.33 -13.47
N ALA A 446 13.74 15.10 -14.79
CA ALA A 446 13.35 16.12 -15.77
C ALA A 446 11.90 16.60 -15.55
N ALA A 447 10.97 15.69 -15.19
CA ALA A 447 9.61 16.05 -14.80
C ALA A 447 9.59 16.87 -13.51
N LEU A 448 10.27 16.42 -12.46
CA LEU A 448 10.34 17.08 -11.14
C LEU A 448 10.94 18.49 -11.22
N THR A 449 11.97 18.67 -12.05
CA THR A 449 12.66 19.96 -12.23
C THR A 449 12.00 20.87 -13.28
N GLY A 450 10.87 20.45 -13.86
CA GLY A 450 10.15 21.22 -14.87
C GLY A 450 10.81 21.27 -16.25
N LYS A 451 11.91 20.54 -16.49
CA LYS A 451 12.62 20.52 -17.78
C LYS A 451 11.74 19.97 -18.90
N LEU A 452 10.76 19.12 -18.60
CA LEU A 452 9.80 18.61 -19.57
C LEU A 452 8.69 19.62 -19.92
N ASN A 453 8.57 20.76 -19.24
CA ASN A 453 7.49 21.73 -19.55
C ASN A 453 7.69 22.45 -20.89
N ASN A 454 8.93 22.56 -21.38
CA ASN A 454 9.31 23.36 -22.55
C ASN A 454 9.86 22.51 -23.71
N VAL A 455 9.56 21.22 -23.75
CA VAL A 455 9.95 20.32 -24.85
C VAL A 455 8.78 20.17 -25.84
N GLU A 456 9.09 19.73 -27.07
CA GLU A 456 8.07 19.36 -28.05
C GLU A 456 7.38 18.04 -27.60
N TYR A 457 6.07 17.96 -27.87
CA TYR A 457 5.24 16.79 -27.56
C TYR A 457 4.57 16.22 -28.81
N LYS A 458 4.47 14.91 -28.90
CA LYS A 458 3.68 14.17 -29.88
C LYS A 458 2.61 13.36 -29.16
N ASP A 459 1.43 13.24 -29.76
CA ASP A 459 0.35 12.44 -29.19
C ASP A 459 0.59 10.93 -29.47
N LEU A 460 0.47 10.12 -28.42
CA LEU A 460 0.38 8.67 -28.60
C LEU A 460 -0.97 8.35 -29.25
N PRO A 461 -0.99 7.65 -30.39
CA PRO A 461 -2.26 7.29 -31.04
C PRO A 461 -3.22 6.58 -30.09
N ILE A 462 -4.53 6.70 -30.33
CA ILE A 462 -5.62 6.06 -29.55
C ILE A 462 -5.74 6.63 -28.13
N PHE A 463 -4.65 6.70 -27.37
CA PHE A 463 -4.64 7.20 -25.98
C PHE A 463 -4.57 8.73 -25.88
N GLY A 464 -3.96 9.41 -26.86
CA GLY A 464 -3.78 10.85 -26.86
C GLY A 464 -2.83 11.38 -25.78
N PHE A 465 -2.02 10.50 -25.17
CA PHE A 465 -1.03 10.92 -24.17
C PHE A 465 0.06 11.75 -24.81
N LYS A 466 0.49 12.81 -24.14
CA LYS A 466 1.55 13.70 -24.61
C LYS A 466 2.93 13.08 -24.34
N VAL A 467 3.63 12.68 -25.39
CA VAL A 467 4.95 12.05 -25.35
C VAL A 467 6.02 13.09 -25.64
N PRO A 468 6.96 13.35 -24.69
CA PRO A 468 8.04 14.29 -24.92
C PRO A 468 8.99 13.77 -26.02
N GLN A 469 9.41 14.65 -26.93
CA GLN A 469 10.29 14.26 -28.04
C GLN A 469 11.78 14.38 -27.68
N SER A 470 12.09 15.01 -26.54
CA SER A 470 13.43 15.09 -25.99
C SER A 470 13.41 15.08 -24.47
N CYS A 471 14.45 14.53 -23.84
CA CYS A 471 14.64 14.58 -22.39
C CYS A 471 16.14 14.59 -22.06
N GLU A 472 16.58 15.63 -21.35
CA GLU A 472 17.95 15.71 -20.87
C GLU A 472 18.29 14.56 -19.92
N GLY A 473 19.47 13.95 -20.09
CA GLY A 473 19.94 12.85 -19.26
C GLY A 473 19.54 11.45 -19.74
N VAL A 474 18.65 11.34 -20.72
CA VAL A 474 18.32 10.07 -21.39
C VAL A 474 19.37 9.78 -22.46
N SER A 475 19.94 8.58 -22.39
CA SER A 475 21.09 8.20 -23.22
C SER A 475 20.73 7.99 -24.70
N ASP A 476 19.54 7.47 -24.97
CA ASP A 476 19.00 7.24 -26.32
C ASP A 476 17.62 7.89 -26.45
N GLN A 477 17.57 9.05 -27.10
CA GLN A 477 16.32 9.80 -27.29
C GLN A 477 15.26 9.04 -28.11
N SER A 478 15.67 8.05 -28.90
CA SER A 478 14.76 7.27 -29.74
C SER A 478 13.77 6.44 -28.93
N ILE A 479 14.11 6.08 -27.68
CA ILE A 479 13.24 5.31 -26.78
C ILE A 479 12.00 6.08 -26.31
N LEU A 480 12.04 7.43 -26.35
CA LEU A 480 10.94 8.28 -25.89
C LEU A 480 9.65 8.00 -26.66
N ASN A 481 9.76 7.74 -27.95
CA ASN A 481 8.63 7.26 -28.75
C ASN A 481 8.70 5.75 -28.89
N SER A 482 7.80 5.03 -28.22
CA SER A 482 7.78 3.56 -28.22
C SER A 482 7.67 2.96 -29.62
N GLU A 483 6.95 3.62 -30.55
CA GLU A 483 6.87 3.21 -31.96
C GLU A 483 8.25 3.05 -32.61
N ASN A 484 9.25 3.88 -32.27
CA ASN A 484 10.59 3.81 -32.82
C ASN A 484 11.36 2.56 -32.38
N THR A 485 10.91 1.89 -31.34
CA THR A 485 11.53 0.66 -30.83
C THR A 485 11.01 -0.61 -31.53
N TRP A 486 9.98 -0.50 -32.36
CA TRP A 486 9.41 -1.59 -33.15
C TRP A 486 9.98 -1.63 -34.56
N GLU A 487 10.29 -2.82 -35.05
CA GLU A 487 10.69 -3.02 -36.45
C GLU A 487 9.49 -2.85 -37.39
N ASP A 488 8.35 -3.42 -37.01
CA ASP A 488 7.09 -3.35 -37.76
C ASP A 488 6.09 -2.39 -37.08
N LYS A 489 5.83 -1.26 -37.72
CA LYS A 489 4.90 -0.23 -37.25
C LYS A 489 3.44 -0.68 -37.27
N ALA A 490 3.08 -1.60 -38.15
CA ALA A 490 1.72 -2.16 -38.19
C ALA A 490 1.49 -3.06 -36.96
N GLN A 491 2.49 -3.85 -36.56
CA GLN A 491 2.40 -4.64 -35.33
C GLN A 491 2.32 -3.75 -34.09
N PHE A 492 3.10 -2.65 -34.02
CA PHE A 492 2.96 -1.66 -32.95
C PHE A 492 1.54 -1.15 -32.85
N SER A 493 0.96 -0.68 -33.98
CA SER A 493 -0.39 -0.12 -34.02
C SER A 493 -1.44 -1.14 -33.60
N ALA A 494 -1.32 -2.38 -34.05
CA ALA A 494 -2.23 -3.47 -33.68
C ALA A 494 -2.16 -3.77 -32.16
N LYS A 495 -0.94 -3.84 -31.62
CA LYS A 495 -0.74 -4.13 -30.19
C LYS A 495 -1.16 -2.97 -29.27
N LEU A 496 -0.97 -1.73 -29.71
CA LEU A 496 -1.46 -0.53 -29.01
C LEU A 496 -2.99 -0.52 -28.96
N LYS A 497 -3.65 -0.87 -30.09
CA LYS A 497 -5.10 -0.99 -30.15
C LYS A 497 -5.61 -2.11 -29.22
N GLU A 498 -4.97 -3.27 -29.22
CA GLU A 498 -5.30 -4.39 -28.31
C GLU A 498 -5.22 -3.97 -26.82
N LEU A 499 -4.20 -3.17 -26.46
CA LEU A 499 -4.08 -2.64 -25.12
C LEU A 499 -5.25 -1.70 -24.80
N ALA A 500 -5.57 -0.77 -25.71
CA ALA A 500 -6.66 0.18 -25.54
C ALA A 500 -8.02 -0.51 -25.39
N GLU A 501 -8.29 -1.53 -26.21
CA GLU A 501 -9.48 -2.37 -26.10
C GLU A 501 -9.58 -3.04 -24.72
N SER A 502 -8.44 -3.49 -24.17
CA SER A 502 -8.40 -4.09 -22.82
C SER A 502 -8.77 -3.10 -21.72
N PHE A 503 -8.39 -1.82 -21.86
CA PHE A 503 -8.81 -0.76 -20.93
C PHE A 503 -10.31 -0.54 -20.97
N VAL A 504 -10.89 -0.41 -22.18
CA VAL A 504 -12.33 -0.21 -22.36
C VAL A 504 -13.11 -1.42 -21.84
N GLN A 505 -12.66 -2.62 -22.16
CA GLN A 505 -13.27 -3.86 -21.68
C GLN A 505 -13.24 -3.94 -20.14
N ASN A 506 -12.08 -3.68 -19.50
CA ASN A 506 -11.99 -3.68 -18.04
C ASN A 506 -12.95 -2.67 -17.39
N PHE A 507 -13.10 -1.50 -17.99
CA PHE A 507 -14.01 -0.46 -17.48
C PHE A 507 -15.47 -0.93 -17.53
N ASN A 508 -15.87 -1.61 -18.61
CA ASN A 508 -17.21 -2.15 -18.81
C ASN A 508 -17.47 -3.37 -17.91
N ASP A 509 -16.56 -4.36 -17.92
CA ASP A 509 -16.71 -5.61 -17.17
C ASP A 509 -16.77 -5.36 -15.64
N LYS A 510 -16.06 -4.34 -15.17
CA LYS A 510 -16.05 -3.94 -13.76
C LYS A 510 -17.13 -2.93 -13.42
N LYS A 511 -17.93 -2.53 -14.39
CA LYS A 511 -19.00 -1.53 -14.22
C LYS A 511 -18.52 -0.18 -13.65
N PHE A 512 -17.27 0.19 -13.90
CA PHE A 512 -16.72 1.45 -13.41
C PHE A 512 -17.45 2.66 -14.02
N ALA A 513 -18.00 2.50 -15.22
CA ALA A 513 -18.78 3.54 -15.89
C ALA A 513 -20.09 3.89 -15.15
N GLU A 514 -20.69 2.95 -14.41
CA GLU A 514 -21.98 3.17 -13.73
C GLU A 514 -21.93 4.29 -12.66
N GLY A 515 -20.74 4.58 -12.10
CA GLY A 515 -20.54 5.66 -11.13
C GLY A 515 -19.59 6.76 -11.60
N ALA A 516 -19.07 6.66 -12.83
CA ALA A 516 -18.04 7.57 -13.32
C ALA A 516 -18.62 8.93 -13.74
N SER A 517 -17.95 10.01 -13.36
CA SER A 517 -18.26 11.34 -13.88
C SER A 517 -17.90 11.46 -15.38
N ALA A 518 -18.49 12.44 -16.05
CA ALA A 518 -18.16 12.74 -17.46
C ALA A 518 -16.65 12.97 -17.67
N ASP A 519 -15.98 13.60 -16.70
CA ASP A 519 -14.53 13.82 -16.73
C ASP A 519 -13.74 12.51 -16.75
N VAL A 520 -14.11 11.53 -15.93
CA VAL A 520 -13.44 10.21 -15.93
C VAL A 520 -13.64 9.53 -17.27
N LEU A 521 -14.86 9.54 -17.82
CA LEU A 521 -15.18 8.89 -19.08
C LEU A 521 -14.50 9.56 -20.29
N ALA A 522 -14.31 10.89 -20.25
CA ALA A 522 -13.62 11.64 -21.30
C ALA A 522 -12.14 11.27 -21.46
N GLY A 523 -11.53 10.65 -20.44
CA GLY A 523 -10.15 10.17 -20.48
C GLY A 523 -9.97 8.79 -21.13
N ALA A 524 -11.03 8.15 -21.60
CA ALA A 524 -10.98 6.84 -22.25
C ALA A 524 -10.17 6.85 -23.56
N PRO A 525 -9.51 5.74 -23.93
CA PRO A 525 -8.93 5.57 -25.26
C PRO A 525 -9.97 5.75 -26.37
N LYS A 526 -9.58 6.39 -27.48
CA LYS A 526 -10.43 6.63 -28.65
C LYS A 526 -10.19 5.52 -29.69
N LEU A 527 -10.93 4.42 -29.58
CA LEU A 527 -10.85 3.25 -30.45
C LEU A 527 -11.35 3.57 -31.86
#